data_b8711a7ceae6eaf2e1cb27b1b6c3d488
#
_entry.id   b8711a7ceae6eaf2e1cb27b1b6c3d488
#
_cell.length_a   1.000
_cell.length_b   1.000
_cell.length_c   1.000
_cell.angle_alpha   90.00
_cell.angle_beta   90.00
_cell.angle_gamma   90.00
#
_symmetry.space_group_name_H-M   'P 1'
#
loop_
_entity.id
_entity.type
_entity.pdbx_description
1 polymer ?
#
loop_
_entity_poly.entity_id
_entity_poly.type
_entity_poly.pdbx_seq_one_letter_code
_entity_poly.pdbx_strand_id
1 'polypeptide(L)'
;MHNTLNTGAGLNRRSLLVTLCLAAASGAALSAPGQTDHSNHAAPGTDLRRKEVQLQMPTVVVQRQDGQKQDFRGVLDDGRPVMLNFIFTSCTAICPVTSQVFSEVRDRLGKQRDEIHVVSISIDPEYDTPQRMADYAKRFSSGGAWTFLTAGQGDSTTIQKSFAAYQGDKMNHVPVTFLRAAPGKAWVRLDGFASPSLLVTEIKALLPARSAAAGQPALLANTNRRTTNP
;
A
#
# COMPACT_ATOMS: atom_id res chain seq x y z
N MET A 1 -32.57 45.90 -38.08
CA MET A 1 -32.98 47.10 -37.41
C MET A 1 -32.02 47.33 -36.25
N HIS A 2 -31.16 48.25 -36.50
CA HIS A 2 -30.71 49.41 -35.74
C HIS A 2 -30.01 49.09 -34.43
N ASN A 3 -28.71 49.26 -34.38
CA ASN A 3 -27.90 50.49 -34.16
C ASN A 3 -27.71 50.73 -32.65
N THR A 4 -26.59 51.09 -32.09
CA THR A 4 -25.46 51.94 -32.52
C THR A 4 -24.31 51.80 -31.51
N LEU A 5 -23.12 52.00 -32.02
CA LEU A 5 -21.86 52.31 -31.41
C LEU A 5 -21.93 53.53 -30.45
N ASN A 6 -21.15 53.59 -29.42
CA ASN A 6 -20.47 54.86 -29.12
C ASN A 6 -19.13 54.65 -28.41
N THR A 7 -18.12 55.19 -29.02
CA THR A 7 -16.75 55.49 -28.64
C THR A 7 -16.68 56.68 -27.72
N GLY A 8 -15.65 56.75 -26.84
CA GLY A 8 -15.31 57.96 -26.12
C GLY A 8 -14.02 57.86 -25.34
N ALA A 9 -12.94 58.22 -25.98
CA ALA A 9 -11.63 58.44 -25.37
C ALA A 9 -11.62 59.73 -24.49
N GLY A 10 -10.76 59.73 -23.47
CA GLY A 10 -10.50 60.94 -22.70
C GLY A 10 -9.25 60.81 -21.84
N LEU A 11 -8.07 61.06 -22.45
CA LEU A 11 -6.86 61.41 -21.68
C LEU A 11 -7.07 62.72 -20.93
N ASN A 12 -6.61 62.83 -19.70
CA ASN A 12 -6.14 64.11 -19.20
C ASN A 12 -4.95 63.97 -18.23
N ARG A 13 -3.81 64.40 -18.74
CA ARG A 13 -2.61 64.76 -17.99
C ARG A 13 -2.86 66.06 -17.23
N ARG A 14 -2.51 66.15 -15.98
CA ARG A 14 -1.93 67.36 -15.32
C ARG A 14 -1.21 66.95 -14.05
N SER A 15 0.00 67.05 -14.17
CA SER A 15 1.18 67.53 -13.44
C SER A 15 0.93 68.39 -12.17
N LEU A 16 1.97 68.30 -11.34
CA LEU A 16 2.48 69.23 -10.29
C LEU A 16 1.90 68.94 -8.88
N LEU A 17 2.67 68.84 -7.84
CA LEU A 17 3.86 69.50 -7.32
C LEU A 17 4.43 68.70 -6.15
N VAL A 18 5.73 68.76 -6.06
CA VAL A 18 6.60 68.34 -4.96
C VAL A 18 6.26 69.10 -3.68
N THR A 19 6.14 68.41 -2.56
CA THR A 19 6.43 69.04 -1.25
C THR A 19 7.14 68.04 -0.37
N LEU A 20 8.41 68.32 -0.15
CA LEU A 20 9.33 67.64 0.74
C LEU A 20 9.03 68.06 2.17
N CYS A 21 8.53 67.16 3.02
CA CYS A 21 8.49 67.36 4.47
C CYS A 21 9.31 66.27 5.13
N LEU A 22 10.52 66.62 5.56
CA LEU A 22 11.27 65.88 6.56
C LEU A 22 10.52 66.00 7.89
N ALA A 23 10.04 64.87 8.41
CA ALA A 23 9.67 64.76 9.82
C ALA A 23 10.33 63.49 10.38
N ALA A 24 11.30 63.71 11.24
CA ALA A 24 11.87 62.70 12.10
C ALA A 24 10.79 62.18 13.04
N ALA A 25 10.47 60.92 12.97
CA ALA A 25 9.59 60.26 13.93
C ALA A 25 10.31 59.03 14.49
N SER A 26 10.50 59.11 15.77
CA SER A 26 11.03 58.15 16.71
C SER A 26 10.51 56.78 16.50
N GLY A 27 11.40 55.77 16.45
CA GLY A 27 11.07 54.35 16.37
C GLY A 27 10.35 53.87 17.63
N ALA A 28 9.10 53.54 17.48
CA ALA A 28 8.41 52.62 18.36
C ALA A 28 8.47 51.26 17.74
N ALA A 29 9.29 50.37 18.29
CA ALA A 29 9.32 48.97 17.93
C ALA A 29 7.95 48.35 18.31
N LEU A 30 7.08 48.19 17.31
CA LEU A 30 5.91 47.34 17.43
C LEU A 30 6.43 45.88 17.40
N SER A 31 6.46 45.29 18.60
CA SER A 31 6.61 43.84 18.74
C SER A 31 5.49 43.17 17.97
N ALA A 32 5.81 42.50 16.86
CA ALA A 32 4.89 41.61 16.16
C ALA A 32 4.41 40.53 17.12
N PRO A 33 3.11 40.23 17.16
CA PRO A 33 2.63 39.07 17.90
C PRO A 33 3.30 37.81 17.33
N GLY A 34 3.84 37.01 18.24
CA GLY A 34 4.59 35.80 17.92
C GLY A 34 3.85 34.96 16.89
N GLN A 35 4.53 34.62 15.80
CA GLN A 35 4.14 33.53 14.93
C GLN A 35 4.15 32.27 15.79
N THR A 36 2.94 31.82 16.13
CA THR A 36 2.78 30.46 16.65
C THR A 36 3.25 29.52 15.55
N ASP A 37 4.36 28.91 15.82
CA ASP A 37 4.96 27.88 14.98
C ASP A 37 4.00 26.69 14.89
N HIS A 38 3.20 26.65 13.81
CA HIS A 38 2.27 25.56 13.50
C HIS A 38 2.96 24.36 12.87
N SER A 39 4.30 24.28 12.98
CA SER A 39 5.09 23.21 12.39
C SER A 39 5.09 21.90 13.18
N ASN A 40 4.24 21.73 14.19
CA ASN A 40 4.20 20.48 14.99
C ASN A 40 2.82 19.80 14.98
N HIS A 41 2.08 19.88 13.87
CA HIS A 41 1.08 18.87 13.59
C HIS A 41 1.76 17.63 13.01
N ALA A 42 2.35 16.83 13.87
CA ALA A 42 2.58 15.43 13.56
C ALA A 42 1.24 14.85 13.13
N ALA A 43 1.16 14.38 11.87
CA ALA A 43 -0.03 13.74 11.36
C ALA A 43 -0.46 12.64 12.35
N PRO A 44 -1.75 12.57 12.76
CA PRO A 44 -2.18 11.58 13.72
C PRO A 44 -1.93 10.20 13.15
N GLY A 45 -1.07 9.41 13.79
CA GLY A 45 -1.01 7.98 13.61
C GLY A 45 0.06 7.41 12.70
N THR A 46 1.31 7.86 12.78
CA THR A 46 2.43 7.17 12.11
C THR A 46 3.34 6.41 13.05
N ASP A 47 2.84 5.89 14.15
CA ASP A 47 3.59 4.93 14.93
C ASP A 47 3.48 3.53 14.29
N LEU A 48 4.06 3.40 13.08
CA LEU A 48 4.19 2.10 12.45
C LEU A 48 5.17 1.25 13.26
N ARG A 49 4.67 0.14 13.82
CA ARG A 49 5.50 -0.79 14.60
C ARG A 49 5.78 -2.04 13.78
N ARG A 50 7.06 -2.30 13.54
CA ARG A 50 7.55 -3.51 12.90
C ARG A 50 8.04 -4.50 13.94
N LYS A 51 7.57 -5.74 13.87
CA LYS A 51 8.07 -6.85 14.71
C LYS A 51 8.07 -8.16 13.94
N GLU A 52 8.97 -9.06 14.30
CA GLU A 52 8.94 -10.44 13.85
C GLU A 52 8.14 -11.30 14.84
N VAL A 53 7.29 -12.17 14.30
CA VAL A 53 6.40 -13.03 15.08
C VAL A 53 6.39 -14.44 14.52
N GLN A 54 6.37 -15.42 15.40
CA GLN A 54 6.10 -16.81 15.03
C GLN A 54 4.61 -17.05 15.20
N LEU A 55 3.94 -17.43 14.09
CA LEU A 55 2.51 -17.67 14.08
C LEU A 55 2.21 -19.13 13.78
N GLN A 56 1.29 -19.69 14.53
CA GLN A 56 0.76 -21.04 14.30
C GLN A 56 -0.49 -20.91 13.44
N MET A 57 -0.40 -21.35 12.17
CA MET A 57 -1.56 -21.28 11.28
C MET A 57 -2.60 -22.34 11.66
N PRO A 58 -3.87 -21.97 11.80
CA PRO A 58 -4.93 -22.92 12.13
C PRO A 58 -5.24 -23.83 10.94
N THR A 59 -5.75 -25.01 11.23
CA THR A 59 -6.33 -25.91 10.22
C THR A 59 -7.81 -25.60 10.11
N VAL A 60 -8.17 -24.73 9.17
CA VAL A 60 -9.54 -24.29 8.92
C VAL A 60 -9.80 -24.17 7.43
N VAL A 61 -11.08 -24.24 7.05
CA VAL A 61 -11.49 -24.11 5.64
C VAL A 61 -11.85 -22.66 5.35
N VAL A 62 -11.28 -22.12 4.29
CA VAL A 62 -11.59 -20.80 3.75
C VAL A 62 -12.25 -20.94 2.38
N GLN A 63 -12.97 -19.90 1.98
CA GLN A 63 -13.57 -19.81 0.67
C GLN A 63 -13.01 -18.59 -0.07
N ARG A 64 -12.51 -18.82 -1.27
CA ARG A 64 -11.98 -17.78 -2.15
C ARG A 64 -13.13 -16.99 -2.79
N GLN A 65 -12.79 -15.81 -3.33
CA GLN A 65 -13.73 -14.97 -4.09
C GLN A 65 -14.37 -15.66 -5.31
N ASP A 66 -13.77 -16.73 -5.84
CA ASP A 66 -14.31 -17.54 -6.94
C ASP A 66 -15.22 -18.68 -6.43
N GLY A 67 -15.45 -18.76 -5.13
CA GLY A 67 -16.29 -19.78 -4.49
C GLY A 67 -15.57 -21.08 -4.14
N GLN A 68 -14.32 -21.28 -4.52
CA GLN A 68 -13.55 -22.46 -4.20
C GLN A 68 -13.22 -22.54 -2.71
N LYS A 69 -13.47 -23.68 -2.10
CA LYS A 69 -13.08 -23.99 -0.71
C LYS A 69 -11.70 -24.61 -0.68
N GLN A 70 -10.87 -24.15 0.24
CA GLN A 70 -9.49 -24.62 0.39
C GLN A 70 -9.08 -24.64 1.86
N ASP A 71 -8.09 -25.46 2.18
CA ASP A 71 -7.40 -25.37 3.46
C ASP A 71 -6.61 -24.03 3.54
N PHE A 72 -6.74 -23.32 4.65
CA PHE A 72 -6.14 -22.01 4.83
C PHE A 72 -4.60 -22.04 4.72
N ARG A 73 -3.96 -23.07 5.30
CA ARG A 73 -2.50 -23.22 5.19
C ARG A 73 -2.08 -23.44 3.74
N GLY A 74 -2.82 -24.27 3.00
CA GLY A 74 -2.54 -24.53 1.59
C GLY A 74 -2.63 -23.25 0.73
N VAL A 75 -3.54 -22.34 1.07
CA VAL A 75 -3.58 -21.03 0.39
C VAL A 75 -2.32 -20.22 0.65
N LEU A 76 -1.81 -20.21 1.90
CA LEU A 76 -0.64 -19.42 2.26
C LEU A 76 0.69 -20.07 1.84
N ASP A 77 0.72 -21.39 1.64
CA ASP A 77 1.94 -22.17 1.45
C ASP A 77 2.14 -22.60 -0.01
N ASP A 78 1.82 -21.74 -0.96
CA ASP A 78 2.01 -21.97 -2.39
C ASP A 78 3.46 -21.79 -2.89
N GLY A 79 4.38 -21.57 -1.96
CA GLY A 79 5.82 -21.42 -2.22
C GLY A 79 6.28 -20.01 -2.46
N ARG A 80 5.37 -19.05 -2.60
CA ARG A 80 5.69 -17.62 -2.77
C ARG A 80 5.76 -16.88 -1.43
N PRO A 81 6.52 -15.78 -1.35
CA PRO A 81 6.33 -14.82 -0.26
C PRO A 81 4.88 -14.33 -0.20
N VAL A 82 4.39 -14.12 1.01
CA VAL A 82 3.01 -13.70 1.28
C VAL A 82 2.98 -12.28 1.81
N MET A 83 2.05 -11.47 1.28
CA MET A 83 1.61 -10.20 1.87
C MET A 83 0.14 -10.31 2.22
N LEU A 84 -0.21 -10.14 3.51
CA LEU A 84 -1.55 -10.43 4.02
C LEU A 84 -2.08 -9.26 4.85
N ASN A 85 -3.38 -8.97 4.69
CA ASN A 85 -4.13 -8.09 5.58
C ASN A 85 -5.52 -8.65 5.90
N PHE A 86 -6.17 -8.01 6.88
CA PHE A 86 -7.56 -8.25 7.24
C PHE A 86 -8.42 -7.09 6.74
N ILE A 87 -9.60 -7.40 6.22
CA ILE A 87 -10.54 -6.42 5.66
C ILE A 87 -11.98 -6.82 6.01
N PHE A 88 -12.92 -5.90 5.77
CA PHE A 88 -14.33 -6.23 5.55
C PHE A 88 -14.90 -5.31 4.47
N THR A 89 -15.76 -5.86 3.59
CA THR A 89 -16.13 -5.17 2.34
C THR A 89 -17.05 -3.96 2.56
N SER A 90 -17.76 -3.91 3.70
CA SER A 90 -18.59 -2.78 4.10
C SER A 90 -17.84 -1.66 4.82
N CYS A 91 -16.53 -1.80 5.04
CA CYS A 91 -15.69 -0.75 5.60
C CYS A 91 -15.56 0.43 4.62
N THR A 92 -15.79 1.64 5.12
CA THR A 92 -15.68 2.87 4.32
C THR A 92 -14.44 3.72 4.66
N ALA A 93 -13.63 3.27 5.63
CA ALA A 93 -12.50 4.04 6.15
C ALA A 93 -11.15 3.35 5.83
N ILE A 94 -10.68 2.47 6.71
CA ILE A 94 -9.31 1.94 6.64
C ILE A 94 -9.10 0.88 5.56
N CYS A 95 -10.10 0.00 5.31
CA CYS A 95 -9.95 -1.11 4.37
C CYS A 95 -9.74 -0.64 2.91
N PRO A 96 -10.49 0.36 2.39
CA PRO A 96 -10.20 0.90 1.05
C PRO A 96 -8.80 1.50 0.94
N VAL A 97 -8.33 2.20 1.98
CA VAL A 97 -6.99 2.81 2.01
C VAL A 97 -5.91 1.74 1.97
N THR A 98 -5.99 0.72 2.83
CA THR A 98 -5.00 -0.37 2.85
C THR A 98 -5.03 -1.21 1.56
N SER A 99 -6.20 -1.43 0.98
CA SER A 99 -6.32 -2.12 -0.31
C SER A 99 -5.73 -1.30 -1.46
N GLN A 100 -5.89 0.02 -1.46
CA GLN A 100 -5.25 0.90 -2.44
C GLN A 100 -3.72 0.86 -2.29
N VAL A 101 -3.20 0.87 -1.06
CA VAL A 101 -1.76 0.70 -0.81
C VAL A 101 -1.26 -0.63 -1.36
N PHE A 102 -1.99 -1.73 -1.16
CA PHE A 102 -1.61 -3.05 -1.69
C PHE A 102 -1.62 -3.08 -3.23
N SER A 103 -2.61 -2.43 -3.86
CA SER A 103 -2.66 -2.27 -5.32
C SER A 103 -1.42 -1.52 -5.82
N GLU A 104 -1.08 -0.39 -5.20
CA GLU A 104 0.08 0.40 -5.55
C GLU A 104 1.41 -0.34 -5.34
N VAL A 105 1.52 -1.15 -4.29
CA VAL A 105 2.68 -2.04 -4.08
C VAL A 105 2.85 -2.99 -5.27
N ARG A 106 1.78 -3.63 -5.72
CA ARG A 106 1.82 -4.54 -6.87
C ARG A 106 2.23 -3.81 -8.15
N ASP A 107 1.72 -2.61 -8.38
CA ASP A 107 2.10 -1.79 -9.53
C ASP A 107 3.59 -1.42 -9.50
N ARG A 108 4.11 -1.03 -8.33
CA ARG A 108 5.53 -0.69 -8.14
C ARG A 108 6.46 -1.90 -8.25
N LEU A 109 5.99 -3.11 -7.94
CA LEU A 109 6.73 -4.34 -8.16
C LEU A 109 6.82 -4.71 -9.65
N GLY A 110 5.92 -4.21 -10.49
CA GLY A 110 5.90 -4.42 -11.92
C GLY A 110 5.91 -5.91 -12.30
N LYS A 111 6.95 -6.37 -12.97
CA LYS A 111 7.07 -7.79 -13.38
C LYS A 111 7.20 -8.77 -12.20
N GLN A 112 7.60 -8.31 -11.03
CA GLN A 112 7.73 -9.14 -9.82
C GLN A 112 6.43 -9.26 -9.03
N ARG A 113 5.37 -8.56 -9.42
CA ARG A 113 4.08 -8.55 -8.68
C ARG A 113 3.44 -9.93 -8.51
N ASP A 114 3.72 -10.86 -9.41
CA ASP A 114 3.18 -12.21 -9.37
C ASP A 114 4.16 -13.22 -8.70
N GLU A 115 5.36 -12.76 -8.33
CA GLU A 115 6.30 -13.51 -7.50
C GLU A 115 5.90 -13.50 -6.01
N ILE A 116 4.95 -12.65 -5.62
CA ILE A 116 4.35 -12.61 -4.28
C ILE A 116 2.88 -13.03 -4.32
N HIS A 117 2.41 -13.67 -3.27
CA HIS A 117 1.01 -13.96 -3.07
C HIS A 117 0.39 -12.92 -2.12
N VAL A 118 -0.54 -12.13 -2.64
CA VAL A 118 -1.28 -11.17 -1.84
C VAL A 118 -2.57 -11.82 -1.35
N VAL A 119 -2.87 -11.69 -0.06
CA VAL A 119 -4.04 -12.31 0.57
C VAL A 119 -4.78 -11.28 1.41
N SER A 120 -6.05 -11.08 1.13
CA SER A 120 -6.96 -10.28 1.97
C SER A 120 -8.03 -11.19 2.58
N ILE A 121 -8.16 -11.15 3.90
CA ILE A 121 -9.05 -12.05 4.65
C ILE A 121 -10.17 -11.22 5.27
N SER A 122 -11.43 -11.66 5.04
CA SER A 122 -12.57 -11.03 5.68
C SER A 122 -12.63 -11.32 7.18
N ILE A 123 -12.92 -10.27 7.96
CA ILE A 123 -13.26 -10.34 9.38
C ILE A 123 -14.77 -10.29 9.64
N ASP A 124 -15.58 -10.18 8.58
CA ASP A 124 -17.05 -10.07 8.62
C ASP A 124 -17.73 -11.15 7.75
N PRO A 125 -17.51 -12.43 8.03
CA PRO A 125 -17.92 -13.52 7.14
C PRO A 125 -19.45 -13.65 7.00
N GLU A 126 -20.24 -13.10 7.92
CA GLU A 126 -21.69 -13.08 7.81
C GLU A 126 -22.16 -12.16 6.67
N TYR A 127 -21.42 -11.08 6.45
CA TYR A 127 -21.71 -10.14 5.37
C TYR A 127 -20.89 -10.44 4.11
N ASP A 128 -19.63 -10.79 4.23
CA ASP A 128 -18.66 -10.92 3.15
C ASP A 128 -18.74 -12.30 2.47
N THR A 129 -19.73 -12.47 1.64
CA THR A 129 -19.84 -13.65 0.77
C THR A 129 -18.73 -13.68 -0.28
N PRO A 130 -18.39 -14.83 -0.91
CA PRO A 130 -17.46 -14.89 -2.03
C PRO A 130 -17.76 -13.89 -3.13
N GLN A 131 -19.03 -13.70 -3.47
CA GLN A 131 -19.43 -12.73 -4.48
C GLN A 131 -19.08 -11.29 -4.07
N ARG A 132 -19.33 -10.89 -2.82
CA ARG A 132 -18.95 -9.57 -2.31
C ARG A 132 -17.45 -9.38 -2.27
N MET A 133 -16.71 -10.43 -1.92
CA MET A 133 -15.24 -10.42 -1.99
C MET A 133 -14.75 -10.26 -3.43
N ALA A 134 -15.40 -10.92 -4.40
CA ALA A 134 -15.10 -10.73 -5.82
C ALA A 134 -15.38 -9.30 -6.31
N ASP A 135 -16.50 -8.72 -5.89
CA ASP A 135 -16.88 -7.35 -6.27
C ASP A 135 -15.95 -6.30 -5.60
N TYR A 136 -15.53 -6.57 -4.37
CA TYR A 136 -14.51 -5.76 -3.70
C TYR A 136 -13.17 -5.85 -4.45
N ALA A 137 -12.74 -7.05 -4.80
CA ALA A 137 -11.49 -7.29 -5.53
C ALA A 137 -11.42 -6.50 -6.84
N LYS A 138 -12.52 -6.40 -7.61
CA LYS A 138 -12.58 -5.64 -8.86
C LYS A 138 -12.18 -4.17 -8.73
N ARG A 139 -12.35 -3.59 -7.52
CA ARG A 139 -12.02 -2.17 -7.27
C ARG A 139 -10.52 -1.93 -7.10
N PHE A 140 -9.77 -2.93 -6.63
CA PHE A 140 -8.38 -2.76 -6.22
C PHE A 140 -7.42 -3.71 -6.93
N SER A 141 -7.91 -4.84 -7.40
CA SER A 141 -7.08 -5.88 -7.99
C SER A 141 -7.21 -5.91 -9.50
N SER A 142 -6.10 -5.77 -10.16
CA SER A 142 -5.97 -6.02 -11.59
C SER A 142 -5.77 -7.50 -11.94
N GLY A 143 -6.27 -8.42 -11.11
CA GLY A 143 -6.09 -9.86 -11.30
C GLY A 143 -4.74 -10.39 -10.80
N GLY A 144 -4.40 -11.62 -11.17
CA GLY A 144 -3.15 -12.28 -10.81
C GLY A 144 -3.12 -12.82 -9.38
N ALA A 145 -1.99 -12.69 -8.70
CA ALA A 145 -1.69 -13.32 -7.42
C ALA A 145 -2.29 -12.61 -6.20
N TRP A 146 -3.49 -12.05 -6.30
CA TRP A 146 -4.23 -11.49 -5.14
C TRP A 146 -5.50 -12.28 -4.87
N THR A 147 -5.50 -12.99 -3.75
CA THR A 147 -6.61 -13.82 -3.29
C THR A 147 -7.38 -13.13 -2.18
N PHE A 148 -8.70 -13.13 -2.30
CA PHE A 148 -9.61 -12.62 -1.28
C PHE A 148 -10.35 -13.81 -0.67
N LEU A 149 -10.34 -13.88 0.67
CA LEU A 149 -10.83 -15.02 1.42
C LEU A 149 -11.95 -14.61 2.37
N THR A 150 -12.97 -15.46 2.46
CA THR A 150 -13.93 -15.47 3.55
C THR A 150 -13.94 -16.87 4.19
N ALA A 151 -14.61 -17.04 5.33
CA ALA A 151 -14.66 -18.30 6.06
C ALA A 151 -16.00 -18.42 6.81
N GLY A 152 -16.22 -19.52 7.53
CA GLY A 152 -17.27 -19.57 8.55
C GLY A 152 -16.92 -18.66 9.73
N GLN A 153 -17.92 -18.22 10.51
CA GLN A 153 -17.72 -17.29 11.62
C GLN A 153 -16.68 -17.77 12.64
N GLY A 154 -16.73 -19.04 13.03
CA GLY A 154 -15.76 -19.64 13.95
C GLY A 154 -14.35 -19.70 13.36
N ASP A 155 -14.24 -20.05 12.09
CA ASP A 155 -12.96 -20.16 11.37
C ASP A 155 -12.35 -18.76 11.17
N SER A 156 -13.14 -17.76 10.79
CA SER A 156 -12.67 -16.38 10.67
C SER A 156 -12.13 -15.86 12.01
N THR A 157 -12.85 -16.09 13.11
CA THR A 157 -12.37 -15.73 14.45
C THR A 157 -11.08 -16.47 14.81
N THR A 158 -10.97 -17.75 14.48
CA THR A 158 -9.78 -18.57 14.74
C THR A 158 -8.57 -18.04 13.96
N ILE A 159 -8.76 -17.70 12.68
CA ILE A 159 -7.71 -17.06 11.86
C ILE A 159 -7.26 -15.74 12.50
N GLN A 160 -8.21 -14.84 12.81
CA GLN A 160 -7.87 -13.54 13.41
C GLN A 160 -7.08 -13.69 14.72
N LYS A 161 -7.47 -14.63 15.58
CA LYS A 161 -6.76 -14.92 16.84
C LYS A 161 -5.36 -15.46 16.60
N SER A 162 -5.16 -16.34 15.61
CA SER A 162 -3.84 -16.89 15.29
C SER A 162 -2.85 -15.82 14.81
N PHE A 163 -3.35 -14.73 14.22
CA PHE A 163 -2.57 -13.56 13.84
C PHE A 163 -2.52 -12.47 14.92
N ALA A 164 -3.13 -12.70 16.09
CA ALA A 164 -3.32 -11.67 17.12
C ALA A 164 -3.94 -10.38 16.55
N ALA A 165 -4.89 -10.52 15.63
CA ALA A 165 -5.59 -9.44 14.94
C ALA A 165 -7.08 -9.34 15.32
N TYR A 166 -7.57 -10.22 16.21
CA TYR A 166 -8.95 -10.22 16.68
C TYR A 166 -9.19 -9.07 17.67
N GLN A 167 -10.18 -8.22 17.38
CA GLN A 167 -10.53 -7.05 18.19
C GLN A 167 -11.95 -7.12 18.79
N GLY A 168 -12.63 -8.28 18.67
CA GLY A 168 -14.02 -8.44 19.13
C GLY A 168 -15.00 -7.86 18.11
N ASP A 169 -15.19 -6.54 18.13
CA ASP A 169 -16.02 -5.84 17.14
C ASP A 169 -15.18 -5.43 15.91
N LYS A 170 -15.73 -5.69 14.71
CA LYS A 170 -15.07 -5.30 13.44
C LYS A 170 -14.85 -3.79 13.32
N MET A 171 -15.64 -2.97 14.00
CA MET A 171 -15.45 -1.51 14.01
C MET A 171 -14.21 -1.06 14.76
N ASN A 172 -13.65 -1.91 15.62
CA ASN A 172 -12.37 -1.66 16.31
C ASN A 172 -11.17 -2.16 15.50
N HIS A 173 -11.39 -2.67 14.28
CA HIS A 173 -10.32 -3.16 13.43
C HIS A 173 -9.31 -2.06 13.11
N VAL A 174 -8.03 -2.36 13.31
CA VAL A 174 -6.91 -1.46 13.02
C VAL A 174 -6.09 -1.96 11.84
N PRO A 175 -5.44 -1.08 11.09
CA PRO A 175 -4.58 -1.49 9.99
C PRO A 175 -3.45 -2.37 10.50
N VAL A 176 -3.29 -3.54 9.88
CA VAL A 176 -2.16 -4.44 10.13
C VAL A 176 -1.80 -5.18 8.84
N THR A 177 -0.52 -5.24 8.56
CA THR A 177 0.02 -6.00 7.42
C THR A 177 0.96 -7.08 7.91
N PHE A 178 0.87 -8.26 7.33
CA PHE A 178 1.76 -9.38 7.59
C PHE A 178 2.53 -9.76 6.33
N LEU A 179 3.82 -10.00 6.49
CA LEU A 179 4.70 -10.44 5.40
C LEU A 179 5.43 -11.71 5.82
N ARG A 180 5.59 -12.66 4.92
CA ARG A 180 6.35 -13.90 5.15
C ARG A 180 7.10 -14.32 3.91
N ALA A 181 8.37 -14.69 4.05
CA ALA A 181 9.23 -15.06 2.91
C ALA A 181 8.85 -16.42 2.29
N ALA A 182 8.52 -17.41 3.11
CA ALA A 182 8.23 -18.77 2.68
C ALA A 182 7.52 -19.56 3.81
N PRO A 183 6.93 -20.71 3.51
CA PRO A 183 6.40 -21.62 4.52
C PRO A 183 7.40 -21.91 5.65
N GLY A 184 6.93 -21.91 6.89
CA GLY A 184 7.74 -22.15 8.08
C GLY A 184 8.66 -21.00 8.52
N LYS A 185 8.74 -19.91 7.77
CA LYS A 185 9.50 -18.71 8.18
C LYS A 185 8.68 -17.82 9.12
N ALA A 186 9.38 -17.02 9.92
CA ALA A 186 8.76 -16.00 10.74
C ALA A 186 7.98 -14.99 9.88
N TRP A 187 6.95 -14.41 10.46
CA TRP A 187 6.19 -13.33 9.87
C TRP A 187 6.73 -11.98 10.34
N VAL A 188 6.82 -11.04 9.43
CA VAL A 188 6.95 -9.62 9.77
C VAL A 188 5.54 -9.07 9.94
N ARG A 189 5.26 -8.51 11.10
CA ARG A 189 4.01 -7.80 11.39
C ARG A 189 4.28 -6.30 11.42
N LEU A 190 3.46 -5.57 10.70
CA LEU A 190 3.47 -4.11 10.62
C LEU A 190 2.14 -3.60 11.17
N ASP A 191 2.14 -3.06 12.39
CA ASP A 191 0.96 -2.44 13.01
C ASP A 191 0.89 -0.97 12.57
N GLY A 192 -0.25 -0.55 12.02
CA GLY A 192 -0.47 0.79 11.50
C GLY A 192 -0.50 0.86 9.96
N PHE A 193 -0.60 2.08 9.44
CA PHE A 193 -0.60 2.31 7.99
C PHE A 193 0.84 2.25 7.43
N ALA A 194 1.16 1.17 6.74
CA ALA A 194 2.43 1.04 6.02
C ALA A 194 2.35 1.77 4.67
N SER A 195 3.37 2.56 4.34
CA SER A 195 3.44 3.21 3.03
C SER A 195 3.76 2.19 1.92
N PRO A 196 3.35 2.44 0.66
CA PRO A 196 3.71 1.57 -0.45
C PRO A 196 5.23 1.39 -0.61
N SER A 197 6.01 2.45 -0.39
CA SER A 197 7.48 2.39 -0.48
C SER A 197 8.09 1.45 0.56
N LEU A 198 7.61 1.51 1.81
CA LEU A 198 8.04 0.61 2.87
C LEU A 198 7.70 -0.83 2.53
N LEU A 199 6.45 -1.12 2.12
CA LEU A 199 6.04 -2.48 1.77
C LEU A 199 6.84 -3.05 0.60
N VAL A 200 7.13 -2.24 -0.43
CA VAL A 200 8.00 -2.66 -1.53
C VAL A 200 9.41 -3.00 -1.03
N THR A 201 9.96 -2.22 -0.10
CA THR A 201 11.29 -2.50 0.50
C THR A 201 11.27 -3.80 1.28
N GLU A 202 10.30 -4.00 2.17
CA GLU A 202 10.15 -5.24 2.95
C GLU A 202 9.95 -6.46 2.04
N ILE A 203 9.10 -6.36 1.02
CA ILE A 203 8.86 -7.46 0.06
C ILE A 203 10.12 -7.80 -0.71
N LYS A 204 10.86 -6.81 -1.22
CA LYS A 204 12.11 -7.06 -1.95
C LYS A 204 13.17 -7.75 -1.09
N ALA A 205 13.17 -7.49 0.21
CA ALA A 205 14.04 -8.21 1.14
C ALA A 205 13.63 -9.68 1.34
N LEU A 206 12.36 -10.03 1.09
CA LEU A 206 11.84 -11.40 1.18
C LEU A 206 11.98 -12.19 -0.12
N LEU A 207 12.07 -11.51 -1.26
CA LEU A 207 12.25 -12.17 -2.54
C LEU A 207 13.65 -12.79 -2.61
N PRO A 208 13.80 -14.00 -3.20
CA PRO A 208 15.12 -14.58 -3.40
C PRO A 208 15.98 -13.63 -4.23
N ALA A 209 17.25 -13.48 -3.81
CA ALA A 209 18.22 -12.71 -4.58
C ALA A 209 18.26 -13.27 -6.01
N ARG A 210 17.92 -12.45 -7.00
CA ARG A 210 18.05 -12.86 -8.40
C ARG A 210 19.53 -13.15 -8.64
N SER A 211 19.86 -14.42 -8.82
CA SER A 211 21.19 -14.83 -9.25
C SER A 211 21.54 -14.03 -10.52
N ALA A 212 22.58 -13.21 -10.46
CA ALA A 212 23.11 -12.46 -11.58
C ALA A 212 23.67 -13.34 -12.71
N ALA A 213 23.42 -14.65 -12.65
CA ALA A 213 24.01 -15.68 -13.51
C ALA A 213 23.20 -16.03 -14.76
N ALA A 214 22.12 -15.30 -15.08
CA ALA A 214 21.34 -15.58 -16.30
C ALA A 214 21.80 -14.75 -17.51
N GLY A 215 23.10 -14.44 -17.62
CA GLY A 215 23.62 -13.57 -18.70
C GLY A 215 25.01 -13.89 -19.22
N GLN A 216 25.60 -15.07 -18.94
CA GLN A 216 26.80 -15.48 -19.65
C GLN A 216 26.39 -16.46 -20.76
N PRO A 217 26.49 -16.06 -22.05
CA PRO A 217 26.44 -17.02 -23.12
C PRO A 217 27.61 -18.00 -22.96
N ALA A 218 27.31 -19.30 -22.93
CA ALA A 218 28.32 -20.32 -22.92
C ALA A 218 29.26 -20.11 -24.14
N LEU A 219 30.48 -19.65 -23.86
CA LEU A 219 31.54 -19.64 -24.84
C LEU A 219 31.78 -21.08 -25.23
N LEU A 220 31.31 -21.42 -26.42
CA LEU A 220 31.58 -22.72 -27.07
C LEU A 220 33.08 -22.95 -27.09
N ALA A 221 33.57 -23.80 -26.23
CA ALA A 221 34.92 -24.36 -26.31
C ALA A 221 35.01 -25.24 -27.56
N ASN A 222 35.41 -24.61 -28.66
CA ASN A 222 35.74 -25.31 -29.89
C ASN A 222 37.10 -26.00 -29.70
N THR A 223 37.11 -27.20 -29.15
CA THR A 223 38.27 -28.10 -29.13
C THR A 223 38.40 -28.73 -30.51
N ASN A 224 39.18 -28.07 -31.35
CA ASN A 224 39.64 -28.58 -32.63
C ASN A 224 40.56 -29.76 -32.35
N ARG A 225 40.01 -30.98 -32.43
CA ARG A 225 40.76 -32.25 -32.33
C ARG A 225 41.42 -32.51 -33.71
N ARG A 226 42.68 -32.08 -33.87
CA ARG A 226 43.49 -32.55 -34.98
C ARG A 226 43.73 -34.04 -34.81
N THR A 227 43.15 -34.82 -35.66
CA THR A 227 43.59 -36.20 -35.91
C THR A 227 44.83 -36.16 -36.83
N THR A 228 46.01 -36.50 -36.28
CA THR A 228 47.14 -36.92 -37.05
C THR A 228 47.07 -38.44 -37.15
N ASN A 229 47.04 -38.92 -38.34
CA ASN A 229 47.15 -40.36 -38.66
C ASN A 229 48.50 -40.55 -39.38
N PRO A 230 49.26 -41.63 -39.09
CA PRO A 230 50.50 -41.98 -39.75
C PRO A 230 50.31 -42.49 -41.16
#